data_8e9dd0d4ed913d8caf759a0da570dcfd
#
_entry.id   8e9dd0d4ed913d8caf759a0da570dcfd
#
_cell.length_a   1.000
_cell.length_b   1.000
_cell.length_c   1.000
_cell.angle_alpha   90.00
_cell.angle_beta   90.00
_cell.angle_gamma   90.00
#
_symmetry.space_group_name_H-M   'P 1'
#
loop_
_entity.id
_entity.type
_entity.pdbx_description
1 polymer ?
#
loop_
_entity_poly.entity_id
_entity_poly.type
_entity_poly.pdbx_seq_one_letter_code
_entity_poly.pdbx_strand_id
1 'polypeptide(L)'
;NNALIAKNMLEDERISVIDSRQSVASLRFLVEDITKMVKDGKNAEEIVDYIENKKNNIHVYFTINTLEYLKRGGRLTTFKYVIGSALNIKPIIQLKDGELKPSGKVRGKNNSIKAITENIYPEVERISICHILNEEEALKLKEKLSSKFPKAFISIDELGPVIGGHLGTKGIGICFY
;
A
#
# COMPACT_ATOMS: atom_id res chain seq x y z
N ASN A 1 12.53 -9.85 11.67
CA ASN A 1 13.41 -10.73 12.49
C ASN A 1 14.80 -10.97 11.90
N ASN A 2 14.93 -11.39 10.61
CA ASN A 2 16.24 -11.73 10.03
C ASN A 2 17.21 -10.54 9.97
N ALA A 3 16.74 -9.35 9.68
CA ALA A 3 17.59 -8.13 9.67
C ALA A 3 18.13 -7.80 11.07
N LEU A 4 17.31 -7.97 12.12
CA LEU A 4 17.75 -7.78 13.51
C LEU A 4 18.79 -8.83 13.94
N ILE A 5 18.58 -10.10 13.54
CA ILE A 5 19.55 -11.17 13.79
C ILE A 5 20.87 -10.84 13.10
N ALA A 6 20.84 -10.44 11.83
CA ALA A 6 22.03 -10.06 11.08
C ALA A 6 22.76 -8.86 11.70
N LYS A 7 22.03 -7.81 12.13
CA LYS A 7 22.61 -6.68 12.86
C LYS A 7 23.34 -7.15 14.12
N ASN A 8 22.67 -7.98 14.93
CA ASN A 8 23.27 -8.47 16.19
C ASN A 8 24.52 -9.33 15.95
N MET A 9 24.55 -10.11 14.86
CA MET A 9 25.74 -10.90 14.49
C MET A 9 26.92 -10.04 14.01
N LEU A 10 26.64 -8.88 13.41
CA LEU A 10 27.66 -7.96 12.91
C LEU A 10 28.23 -7.06 14.01
N GLU A 11 27.51 -6.90 15.13
CA GLU A 11 27.89 -6.01 16.25
C GLU A 11 28.26 -4.58 15.79
N ASP A 12 27.60 -4.09 14.74
CA ASP A 12 27.92 -2.78 14.13
C ASP A 12 26.86 -1.74 14.50
N GLU A 13 27.22 -0.83 15.40
CA GLU A 13 26.37 0.27 15.87
C GLU A 13 25.90 1.24 14.74
N ARG A 14 26.59 1.24 13.59
CA ARG A 14 26.21 2.08 12.44
C ARG A 14 24.96 1.56 11.70
N ILE A 15 24.55 0.33 11.99
CA ILE A 15 23.39 -0.30 11.36
C ILE A 15 22.12 -0.02 12.15
N SER A 16 21.16 0.66 11.55
CA SER A 16 19.80 0.81 12.09
C SER A 16 18.82 -0.08 11.33
N VAL A 17 17.99 -0.82 12.06
CA VAL A 17 16.95 -1.68 11.47
C VAL A 17 15.58 -1.14 11.88
N ILE A 18 14.79 -0.74 10.90
CA ILE A 18 13.46 -0.17 11.09
C ILE A 18 12.42 -1.12 10.50
N ASP A 19 11.40 -1.48 11.28
CA ASP A 19 10.21 -2.13 10.76
C ASP A 19 9.28 -1.06 10.18
N SER A 20 9.25 -0.94 8.87
CA SER A 20 8.43 0.04 8.18
C SER A 20 6.93 -0.26 8.26
N ARG A 21 6.53 -1.51 8.50
CA ARG A 21 5.15 -2.00 8.39
C ARG A 21 4.48 -1.67 7.06
N GLN A 22 5.29 -1.32 6.05
CA GLN A 22 4.86 -0.89 4.74
C GLN A 22 5.30 -1.88 3.65
N SER A 23 4.68 -1.78 2.49
CA SER A 23 4.94 -2.65 1.35
C SER A 23 4.75 -1.85 0.06
N VAL A 24 5.30 -2.34 -1.05
CA VAL A 24 5.14 -1.77 -2.40
C VAL A 24 5.36 -0.26 -2.46
N ALA A 25 4.44 0.52 -3.01
CA ALA A 25 4.59 1.97 -3.17
C ALA A 25 4.71 2.71 -1.83
N SER A 26 4.05 2.25 -0.77
CA SER A 26 4.17 2.87 0.55
C SER A 26 5.58 2.70 1.14
N LEU A 27 6.23 1.57 0.91
CA LEU A 27 7.64 1.39 1.26
C LEU A 27 8.56 2.25 0.37
N ARG A 28 8.27 2.35 -0.94
CA ARG A 28 9.00 3.23 -1.85
C ARG A 28 8.97 4.70 -1.38
N PHE A 29 7.83 5.19 -0.91
CA PHE A 29 7.74 6.54 -0.37
C PHE A 29 8.74 6.79 0.76
N LEU A 30 8.85 5.85 1.70
CA LEU A 30 9.81 5.96 2.80
C LEU A 30 11.26 5.93 2.30
N VAL A 31 11.58 5.08 1.32
CA VAL A 31 12.94 5.00 0.75
C VAL A 31 13.31 6.29 -0.01
N GLU A 32 12.38 6.88 -0.74
CA GLU A 32 12.59 8.16 -1.43
C GLU A 32 12.80 9.30 -0.43
N ASP A 33 12.03 9.35 0.65
CA ASP A 33 12.19 10.33 1.71
C ASP A 33 13.55 10.19 2.41
N ILE A 34 13.96 8.94 2.76
CA ILE A 34 15.29 8.66 3.31
C ILE A 34 16.38 9.15 2.36
N THR A 35 16.25 8.84 1.06
CA THR A 35 17.24 9.23 0.05
C THR A 35 17.39 10.76 -0.02
N LYS A 36 16.28 11.49 0.09
CA LYS A 36 16.29 12.95 0.15
C LYS A 36 16.97 13.44 1.42
N MET A 37 16.59 12.91 2.58
CA MET A 37 17.16 13.29 3.88
C MET A 37 18.68 13.08 3.93
N VAL A 38 19.18 11.97 3.39
CA VAL A 38 20.63 11.71 3.26
C VAL A 38 21.31 12.77 2.40
N LYS A 39 20.71 13.14 1.27
CA LYS A 39 21.25 14.22 0.39
C LYS A 39 21.25 15.58 1.08
N ASP A 40 20.27 15.82 1.95
CA ASP A 40 20.12 17.03 2.76
C ASP A 40 21.05 17.03 4.00
N GLY A 41 21.90 15.99 4.17
CA GLY A 41 22.91 15.89 5.24
C GLY A 41 22.34 15.45 6.60
N LYS A 42 21.15 14.87 6.64
CA LYS A 42 20.55 14.34 7.85
C LYS A 42 21.32 13.12 8.37
N ASN A 43 21.46 13.02 9.69
CA ASN A 43 22.10 11.87 10.33
C ASN A 43 21.11 10.69 10.49
N ALA A 44 21.65 9.52 10.91
CA ALA A 44 20.86 8.30 11.03
C ALA A 44 19.73 8.40 12.07
N GLU A 45 19.95 9.08 13.18
CA GLU A 45 18.96 9.26 14.27
C GLU A 45 17.77 10.08 13.77
N GLU A 46 18.02 11.24 13.11
CA GLU A 46 16.98 12.07 12.51
C GLU A 46 16.14 11.29 11.48
N ILE A 47 16.80 10.41 10.69
CA ILE A 47 16.12 9.58 9.69
C ILE A 47 15.25 8.51 10.35
N VAL A 48 15.76 7.84 11.39
CA VAL A 48 15.00 6.84 12.15
C VAL A 48 13.76 7.47 12.75
N ASP A 49 13.90 8.60 13.44
CA ASP A 49 12.79 9.31 14.06
C ASP A 49 11.73 9.74 13.03
N TYR A 50 12.19 10.27 11.89
CA TYR A 50 11.27 10.62 10.80
C TYR A 50 10.46 9.43 10.31
N ILE A 51 11.12 8.28 10.05
CA ILE A 51 10.46 7.09 9.52
C ILE A 51 9.49 6.48 10.53
N GLU A 52 9.87 6.43 11.83
CA GLU A 52 8.98 5.92 12.90
C GLU A 52 7.69 6.73 13.01
N ASN A 53 7.74 8.03 12.77
CA ASN A 53 6.56 8.90 12.73
C ASN A 53 5.80 8.79 11.40
N LYS A 54 6.52 8.86 10.26
CA LYS A 54 5.92 8.91 8.93
C LYS A 54 5.16 7.64 8.55
N LYS A 55 5.70 6.45 8.91
CA LYS A 55 5.10 5.15 8.57
C LYS A 55 3.65 5.00 9.03
N ASN A 56 3.26 5.67 10.10
CA ASN A 56 1.91 5.62 10.67
C ASN A 56 0.91 6.52 9.91
N ASN A 57 1.41 7.45 9.09
CA ASN A 57 0.61 8.41 8.32
C ASN A 57 0.46 7.99 6.85
N ILE A 58 1.00 6.85 6.45
CA ILE A 58 0.83 6.33 5.10
C ILE A 58 -0.36 5.37 5.08
N HIS A 59 -1.31 5.67 4.22
CA HIS A 59 -2.53 4.89 4.04
C HIS A 59 -2.45 4.03 2.79
N VAL A 60 -2.86 2.77 2.90
CA VAL A 60 -2.89 1.82 1.78
C VAL A 60 -4.24 1.13 1.74
N TYR A 61 -4.95 1.29 0.64
CA TYR A 61 -6.22 0.61 0.38
C TYR A 61 -6.18 -0.05 -0.98
N PHE A 62 -6.77 -1.23 -1.09
CA PHE A 62 -6.92 -1.86 -2.39
C PHE A 62 -8.17 -2.74 -2.45
N THR A 63 -8.57 -3.04 -3.68
CA THR A 63 -9.65 -3.96 -3.99
C THR A 63 -9.17 -4.99 -5.00
N ILE A 64 -9.72 -6.17 -4.94
CA ILE A 64 -9.34 -7.30 -5.79
C ILE A 64 -10.52 -7.78 -6.62
N ASN A 65 -10.21 -8.37 -7.76
CA ASN A 65 -11.25 -8.84 -8.67
C ASN A 65 -11.93 -10.12 -8.18
N THR A 66 -11.17 -11.02 -7.56
CA THR A 66 -11.64 -12.33 -7.07
C THR A 66 -10.94 -12.70 -5.76
N LEU A 67 -11.64 -13.46 -4.92
CA LEU A 67 -11.12 -13.98 -3.66
C LEU A 67 -10.30 -15.28 -3.83
N GLU A 68 -10.26 -15.83 -5.04
CA GLU A 68 -9.64 -17.12 -5.32
C GLU A 68 -8.16 -17.14 -4.95
N TYR A 69 -7.43 -16.08 -5.28
CA TYR A 69 -6.00 -15.97 -4.97
C TYR A 69 -5.74 -15.88 -3.45
N LEU A 70 -6.57 -15.16 -2.71
CA LEU A 70 -6.52 -15.15 -1.24
C LEU A 70 -6.79 -16.54 -0.66
N LYS A 71 -7.69 -17.31 -1.29
CA LYS A 71 -7.98 -18.70 -0.89
C LYS A 71 -6.77 -19.58 -1.13
N ARG A 72 -6.21 -19.57 -2.34
CA ARG A 72 -5.03 -20.36 -2.72
C ARG A 72 -3.81 -19.99 -1.86
N GLY A 73 -3.63 -18.73 -1.54
CA GLY A 73 -2.55 -18.22 -0.70
C GLY A 73 -2.75 -18.43 0.80
N GLY A 74 -3.85 -19.07 1.23
CA GLY A 74 -4.13 -19.31 2.66
C GLY A 74 -4.51 -18.06 3.48
N ARG A 75 -4.76 -16.91 2.84
CA ARG A 75 -5.13 -15.64 3.49
C ARG A 75 -6.63 -15.40 3.55
N LEU A 76 -7.43 -16.31 3.02
CA LEU A 76 -8.90 -16.20 2.99
C LEU A 76 -9.52 -16.16 4.39
N THR A 77 -8.90 -16.80 5.38
CA THR A 77 -9.41 -16.85 6.75
C THR A 77 -9.60 -15.48 7.37
N THR A 78 -8.67 -14.55 7.09
CA THR A 78 -8.73 -13.15 7.53
C THR A 78 -9.94 -12.42 6.93
N PHE A 79 -10.44 -12.87 5.78
CA PHE A 79 -11.52 -12.22 5.03
C PHE A 79 -12.87 -12.98 5.10
N LYS A 80 -13.00 -14.01 5.93
CA LYS A 80 -14.23 -14.83 6.03
C LYS A 80 -15.49 -13.99 6.28
N TYR A 81 -15.40 -12.96 7.08
CA TYR A 81 -16.55 -12.08 7.40
C TYR A 81 -16.97 -11.14 6.26
N VAL A 82 -16.07 -10.96 5.27
CA VAL A 82 -16.34 -10.11 4.09
C VAL A 82 -17.05 -10.91 3.00
N ILE A 83 -16.88 -12.24 3.03
CA ILE A 83 -17.36 -13.17 2.00
C ILE A 83 -18.80 -13.52 2.30
N GLY A 84 -19.73 -12.89 1.59
CA GLY A 84 -21.12 -13.35 1.51
C GLY A 84 -21.35 -14.11 0.21
N SER A 85 -22.46 -14.84 0.11
CA SER A 85 -22.90 -15.56 -1.09
C SER A 85 -23.36 -14.64 -2.24
N ALA A 86 -23.34 -13.34 -2.06
CA ALA A 86 -23.83 -12.38 -3.04
C ALA A 86 -22.87 -12.21 -4.22
N LEU A 87 -23.43 -12.27 -5.42
CA LEU A 87 -22.70 -12.12 -6.69
C LEU A 87 -22.07 -10.72 -6.81
N ASN A 88 -20.81 -10.68 -7.30
CA ASN A 88 -20.07 -9.43 -7.59
C ASN A 88 -19.70 -8.56 -6.37
N ILE A 89 -19.53 -9.18 -5.20
CA ILE A 89 -18.99 -8.48 -4.03
C ILE A 89 -17.47 -8.28 -4.21
N LYS A 90 -17.01 -7.07 -3.94
CA LYS A 90 -15.60 -6.65 -3.97
C LYS A 90 -15.16 -6.28 -2.55
N PRO A 91 -14.16 -6.95 -1.99
CA PRO A 91 -13.61 -6.57 -0.69
C PRO A 91 -12.81 -5.28 -0.82
N ILE A 92 -12.86 -4.48 0.22
CA ILE A 92 -11.95 -3.36 0.46
C ILE A 92 -10.96 -3.83 1.52
N ILE A 93 -9.68 -3.75 1.18
CA ILE A 93 -8.58 -4.24 2.00
C ILE A 93 -7.70 -3.05 2.36
N GLN A 94 -7.30 -2.96 3.61
CA GLN A 94 -6.37 -1.97 4.12
C GLN A 94 -5.10 -2.65 4.63
N LEU A 95 -3.94 -2.07 4.36
CA LEU A 95 -2.72 -2.38 5.09
C LEU A 95 -2.70 -1.55 6.36
N LYS A 96 -2.76 -2.19 7.52
CA LYS A 96 -2.76 -1.54 8.83
C LYS A 96 -1.87 -2.32 9.79
N ASP A 97 -0.92 -1.62 10.42
CA ASP A 97 0.05 -2.21 11.35
C ASP A 97 0.89 -3.35 10.74
N GLY A 98 1.21 -3.25 9.43
CA GLY A 98 1.93 -4.30 8.69
C GLY A 98 1.08 -5.49 8.24
N GLU A 99 -0.23 -5.49 8.50
CA GLU A 99 -1.15 -6.58 8.19
C GLU A 99 -2.24 -6.17 7.21
N LEU A 100 -2.65 -7.12 6.37
CA LEU A 100 -3.81 -6.94 5.50
C LEU A 100 -5.10 -7.18 6.28
N LYS A 101 -5.88 -6.12 6.47
CA LYS A 101 -7.15 -6.17 7.22
C LYS A 101 -8.33 -5.86 6.29
N PRO A 102 -9.47 -6.54 6.44
CA PRO A 102 -10.69 -6.14 5.75
C PRO A 102 -11.18 -4.79 6.28
N SER A 103 -11.42 -3.84 5.38
CA SER A 103 -11.94 -2.51 5.69
C SER A 103 -13.39 -2.31 5.25
N GLY A 104 -13.92 -3.23 4.44
CA GLY A 104 -15.29 -3.17 3.98
C GLY A 104 -15.55 -4.10 2.81
N LYS A 105 -16.78 -4.00 2.28
CA LYS A 105 -17.18 -4.67 1.05
C LYS A 105 -18.22 -3.83 0.31
N VAL A 106 -18.15 -3.85 -1.00
CA VAL A 106 -19.10 -3.16 -1.87
C VAL A 106 -19.48 -4.06 -3.05
N ARG A 107 -20.56 -3.70 -3.75
CA ARG A 107 -20.98 -4.42 -4.94
C ARG A 107 -20.51 -3.69 -6.21
N GLY A 108 -19.79 -4.41 -7.06
CA GLY A 108 -19.32 -3.92 -8.36
C GLY A 108 -18.00 -3.17 -8.31
N LYS A 109 -17.33 -3.15 -9.47
CA LYS A 109 -15.99 -2.60 -9.65
C LYS A 109 -15.93 -1.09 -9.39
N ASN A 110 -16.85 -0.32 -9.98
CA ASN A 110 -16.83 1.15 -9.85
C ASN A 110 -17.00 1.59 -8.40
N ASN A 111 -17.89 0.92 -7.65
CA ASN A 111 -18.08 1.20 -6.23
C ASN A 111 -16.85 0.82 -5.41
N SER A 112 -16.09 -0.21 -5.80
CA SER A 112 -14.87 -0.58 -5.08
C SER A 112 -13.74 0.43 -5.29
N ILE A 113 -13.58 0.96 -6.50
CA ILE A 113 -12.65 2.05 -6.78
C ILE A 113 -13.04 3.32 -6.02
N LYS A 114 -14.34 3.65 -6.02
CA LYS A 114 -14.86 4.78 -5.24
C LYS A 114 -14.53 4.60 -3.75
N ALA A 115 -14.83 3.45 -3.17
CA ALA A 115 -14.62 3.17 -1.76
C ALA A 115 -13.15 3.27 -1.31
N ILE A 116 -12.17 2.84 -2.14
CA ILE A 116 -10.76 3.03 -1.79
C ILE A 116 -10.34 4.49 -1.89
N THR A 117 -10.89 5.27 -2.83
CA THR A 117 -10.49 6.67 -3.08
C THR A 117 -11.20 7.68 -2.17
N GLU A 118 -12.32 7.33 -1.55
CA GLU A 118 -13.04 8.19 -0.60
C GLU A 118 -12.24 8.48 0.68
N ASN A 119 -11.24 7.65 0.99
CA ASN A 119 -10.37 7.84 2.15
C ASN A 119 -9.27 8.90 1.93
N ILE A 120 -9.08 9.38 0.69
CA ILE A 120 -8.06 10.39 0.40
C ILE A 120 -8.54 11.75 0.92
N TYR A 121 -7.77 12.35 1.83
CA TYR A 121 -8.06 13.66 2.39
C TYR A 121 -7.59 14.80 1.45
N PRO A 122 -8.17 16.02 1.59
CA PRO A 122 -7.91 17.12 0.65
C PRO A 122 -6.45 17.60 0.59
N GLU A 123 -5.72 17.51 1.70
CA GLU A 123 -4.34 17.99 1.86
C GLU A 123 -3.30 16.94 1.48
N VAL A 124 -3.71 15.85 0.80
CA VAL A 124 -2.80 14.78 0.38
C VAL A 124 -1.66 15.32 -0.48
N GLU A 125 -0.44 14.95 -0.15
CA GLU A 125 0.76 15.37 -0.87
C GLU A 125 1.15 14.38 -1.97
N ARG A 126 1.02 13.07 -1.69
CA ARG A 126 1.42 12.01 -2.62
C ARG A 126 0.38 10.91 -2.70
N ILE A 127 0.12 10.47 -3.92
CA ILE A 127 -0.74 9.32 -4.22
C ILE A 127 0.01 8.39 -5.16
N SER A 128 0.06 7.10 -4.86
CA SER A 128 0.42 6.07 -5.82
C SER A 128 -0.79 5.20 -6.11
N ILE A 129 -1.07 5.01 -7.39
CA ILE A 129 -2.06 4.07 -7.88
C ILE A 129 -1.33 2.76 -8.18
N CYS A 130 -1.61 1.73 -7.38
CA CYS A 130 -1.00 0.42 -7.53
C CYS A 130 -1.92 -0.50 -8.34
N HIS A 131 -1.38 -1.25 -9.29
CA HIS A 131 -2.17 -2.20 -10.07
C HIS A 131 -1.46 -3.54 -10.30
N ILE A 132 -2.23 -4.58 -10.62
CA ILE A 132 -1.72 -5.90 -11.02
C ILE A 132 -2.29 -6.20 -12.42
N LEU A 133 -1.46 -6.05 -13.45
CA LEU A 133 -1.87 -6.24 -14.85
C LEU A 133 -3.19 -5.52 -15.19
N ASN A 134 -3.30 -4.24 -14.79
CA ASN A 134 -4.53 -3.44 -14.90
C ASN A 134 -4.21 -1.96 -15.19
N GLU A 135 -3.21 -1.72 -16.04
CA GLU A 135 -2.68 -0.39 -16.35
C GLU A 135 -3.75 0.57 -16.89
N GLU A 136 -4.60 0.10 -17.80
CA GLU A 136 -5.68 0.92 -18.38
C GLU A 136 -6.58 1.55 -17.30
N GLU A 137 -6.95 0.77 -16.30
CA GLU A 137 -7.77 1.27 -15.18
C GLU A 137 -6.99 2.23 -14.28
N ALA A 138 -5.70 1.94 -14.07
CA ALA A 138 -4.83 2.82 -13.28
C ALA A 138 -4.65 4.18 -13.96
N LEU A 139 -4.52 4.22 -15.29
CA LEU A 139 -4.46 5.47 -16.07
C LEU A 139 -5.75 6.28 -15.95
N LYS A 140 -6.91 5.65 -16.13
CA LYS A 140 -8.22 6.31 -15.94
C LYS A 140 -8.39 6.87 -14.51
N LEU A 141 -7.91 6.11 -13.52
CA LEU A 141 -7.98 6.55 -12.15
C LEU A 141 -7.02 7.72 -11.89
N LYS A 142 -5.82 7.71 -12.50
CA LYS A 142 -4.86 8.81 -12.41
C LYS A 142 -5.44 10.11 -12.94
N GLU A 143 -6.06 10.11 -14.12
CA GLU A 143 -6.72 11.30 -14.69
C GLU A 143 -7.76 11.88 -13.73
N LYS A 144 -8.63 11.01 -13.20
CA LYS A 144 -9.66 11.41 -12.24
C LYS A 144 -9.08 12.00 -10.95
N LEU A 145 -8.04 11.37 -10.40
CA LEU A 145 -7.42 11.84 -9.15
C LEU A 145 -6.60 13.13 -9.39
N SER A 146 -5.94 13.27 -10.54
CA SER A 146 -5.22 14.51 -10.90
C SER A 146 -6.16 15.71 -10.98
N SER A 147 -7.37 15.52 -11.50
CA SER A 147 -8.39 16.57 -11.53
C SER A 147 -8.92 16.91 -10.13
N LYS A 148 -9.03 15.92 -9.24
CA LYS A 148 -9.53 16.10 -7.87
C LYS A 148 -8.48 16.64 -6.92
N PHE A 149 -7.21 16.26 -7.10
CA PHE A 149 -6.08 16.61 -6.23
C PHE A 149 -4.95 17.25 -7.06
N PRO A 150 -5.13 18.45 -7.62
CA PRO A 150 -4.19 19.05 -8.57
C PRO A 150 -2.82 19.40 -7.97
N LYS A 151 -2.70 19.44 -6.64
CA LYS A 151 -1.44 19.71 -5.94
C LYS A 151 -0.68 18.44 -5.55
N ALA A 152 -1.35 17.29 -5.58
CA ALA A 152 -0.73 16.03 -5.19
C ALA A 152 0.18 15.48 -6.31
N PHE A 153 1.33 14.92 -5.93
CA PHE A 153 2.13 14.12 -6.85
C PHE A 153 1.50 12.73 -7.02
N ILE A 154 1.09 12.38 -8.25
CA ILE A 154 0.40 11.11 -8.53
C ILE A 154 1.23 10.21 -9.43
N SER A 155 1.64 9.05 -8.91
CA SER A 155 2.34 7.99 -9.65
C SER A 155 1.45 6.79 -9.93
N ILE A 156 1.89 5.93 -10.86
CA ILE A 156 1.34 4.59 -11.10
C ILE A 156 2.45 3.59 -10.83
N ASP A 157 2.15 2.51 -10.11
CA ASP A 157 3.08 1.46 -9.76
C ASP A 157 2.47 0.09 -10.08
N GLU A 158 3.14 -0.68 -10.94
CA GLU A 158 2.77 -2.08 -11.16
C GLU A 158 3.30 -2.95 -10.03
N LEU A 159 2.43 -3.77 -9.46
CA LEU A 159 2.78 -4.68 -8.36
C LEU A 159 3.41 -5.96 -8.89
N GLY A 160 4.54 -6.35 -8.31
CA GLY A 160 5.28 -7.53 -8.70
C GLY A 160 4.55 -8.85 -8.42
N PRO A 161 5.12 -9.98 -8.94
CA PRO A 161 4.48 -11.29 -8.92
C PRO A 161 4.21 -11.84 -7.52
N VAL A 162 4.99 -11.46 -6.52
CA VAL A 162 4.76 -11.90 -5.12
C VAL A 162 3.40 -11.41 -4.62
N ILE A 163 3.10 -10.13 -4.80
CA ILE A 163 1.79 -9.56 -4.44
C ILE A 163 0.70 -10.09 -5.38
N GLY A 164 1.00 -10.17 -6.69
CA GLY A 164 0.09 -10.70 -7.69
C GLY A 164 -0.36 -12.13 -7.41
N GLY A 165 0.52 -12.98 -6.91
CA GLY A 165 0.21 -14.37 -6.51
C GLY A 165 -0.81 -14.48 -5.35
N HIS A 166 -0.87 -13.46 -4.49
CA HIS A 166 -1.82 -13.41 -3.38
C HIS A 166 -3.11 -12.63 -3.69
N LEU A 167 -3.03 -11.59 -4.50
CA LEU A 167 -4.17 -10.70 -4.78
C LEU A 167 -4.85 -10.97 -6.13
N GLY A 168 -4.14 -11.65 -7.03
CA GLY A 168 -4.62 -11.95 -8.38
C GLY A 168 -4.51 -10.77 -9.34
N THR A 169 -4.80 -11.05 -10.61
CA THR A 169 -4.79 -10.06 -11.69
C THR A 169 -5.98 -9.09 -11.58
N LYS A 170 -5.85 -7.91 -12.20
CA LYS A 170 -6.84 -6.84 -12.22
C LYS A 170 -7.15 -6.25 -10.82
N GLY A 171 -6.27 -6.48 -9.85
CA GLY A 171 -6.28 -5.74 -8.60
C GLY A 171 -5.91 -4.28 -8.83
N ILE A 172 -6.48 -3.38 -8.02
CA ILE A 172 -6.16 -1.96 -8.00
C ILE A 172 -6.18 -1.45 -6.57
N GLY A 173 -5.26 -0.56 -6.26
CA GLY A 173 -5.12 0.04 -4.95
C GLY A 173 -4.56 1.45 -5.01
N ILE A 174 -4.55 2.09 -3.88
CA ILE A 174 -3.94 3.40 -3.67
C ILE A 174 -3.08 3.38 -2.42
N CYS A 175 -1.93 4.04 -2.49
CA CYS A 175 -1.12 4.43 -1.34
C CYS A 175 -1.09 5.95 -1.31
N PHE A 176 -1.24 6.58 -0.14
CA PHE A 176 -1.21 8.04 -0.05
C PHE A 176 -0.82 8.51 1.34
N TYR A 177 -0.31 9.73 1.40
CA TYR A 177 -0.08 10.51 2.61
C TYR A 177 -0.12 12.01 2.35
#